data_b02a5bd53291a478c3c306f8130faa1d
#
_entry.id   b02a5bd53291a478c3c306f8130faa1d
#
_cell.length_a   1.000
_cell.length_b   1.000
_cell.length_c   1.000
_cell.angle_alpha   90.00
_cell.angle_beta   90.00
_cell.angle_gamma   90.00
#
_symmetry.space_group_name_H-M   'P 1'
#
loop_
_entity.id
_entity.type
_entity.pdbx_description
1 polymer ?
#
loop_
_entity_poly.entity_id
_entity_poly.type
_entity_poly.pdbx_seq_one_letter_code
_entity_poly.pdbx_strand_id
1 'polypeptide(L)'
;MSGADANLARIPEGISDEVAVYCADMLSTGFMGAEHGNIPIGGTVAVLAQGPVGLMATAGARLRGAGLVIGVESVPSRQKLARFYGADVLVDFGKEDVVERIHELTGGQGVDTAIEALGADVTFQTAVKVTKPGGTISVIGYFGQGEFVHIPRVEWGVGMADKTIATGLCPGGRLRMERLLRVLENERVDPTRMTTHRFPFSRMERAFEVSDKKLEDTVKVLVSFDE
;
A
#
# COMPACT_ATOMS: atom_id res chain seq x y z
N MET A 1 -0.16 6.90 -31.19
CA MET A 1 0.28 6.43 -29.84
C MET A 1 0.66 4.98 -29.98
N SER A 2 1.95 4.70 -30.05
CA SER A 2 2.44 3.31 -30.02
C SER A 2 2.21 2.76 -28.61
N GLY A 3 1.49 1.64 -28.48
CA GLY A 3 1.27 0.96 -27.22
C GLY A 3 -0.11 1.17 -26.58
N ALA A 4 -1.07 1.86 -27.23
CA ALA A 4 -2.43 2.00 -26.70
C ALA A 4 -3.06 0.62 -26.40
N ASP A 5 -2.95 -0.31 -27.35
CA ASP A 5 -3.47 -1.67 -27.19
C ASP A 5 -2.82 -2.45 -26.01
N ALA A 6 -1.59 -2.10 -25.66
CA ALA A 6 -0.88 -2.71 -24.54
C ALA A 6 -1.34 -2.15 -23.16
N ASN A 7 -1.96 -0.96 -23.14
CA ASN A 7 -2.32 -0.25 -21.92
C ASN A 7 -3.83 -0.05 -21.73
N LEU A 8 -4.66 -0.63 -22.57
CA LEU A 8 -6.12 -0.60 -22.45
C LEU A 8 -6.66 -1.97 -22.09
N ALA A 9 -7.53 -2.03 -21.11
CA ALA A 9 -8.29 -3.22 -20.74
C ALA A 9 -9.78 -2.89 -20.79
N ARG A 10 -10.59 -3.83 -21.27
CA ARG A 10 -12.04 -3.68 -21.24
C ARG A 10 -12.52 -3.92 -19.80
N ILE A 11 -13.38 -3.03 -19.29
CA ILE A 11 -14.07 -3.23 -18.02
C ILE A 11 -15.14 -4.33 -18.24
N PRO A 12 -15.15 -5.41 -17.43
CA PRO A 12 -16.16 -6.44 -17.49
C PRO A 12 -17.57 -5.90 -17.17
N GLU A 13 -18.59 -6.58 -17.73
CA GLU A 13 -19.97 -6.30 -17.32
C GLU A 13 -20.15 -6.58 -15.82
N GLY A 14 -20.83 -5.66 -15.10
CA GLY A 14 -21.05 -5.79 -13.65
C GLY A 14 -20.01 -5.09 -12.78
N ILE A 15 -18.89 -4.61 -13.34
CA ILE A 15 -17.94 -3.75 -12.63
C ILE A 15 -18.23 -2.29 -13.01
N SER A 16 -18.50 -1.44 -12.01
CA SER A 16 -18.67 -0.01 -12.23
C SER A 16 -17.34 0.69 -12.49
N ASP A 17 -17.39 1.85 -13.13
CA ASP A 17 -16.22 2.70 -13.38
C ASP A 17 -15.55 3.12 -12.07
N GLU A 18 -16.33 3.37 -11.01
CA GLU A 18 -15.82 3.67 -9.67
C GLU A 18 -14.95 2.54 -9.10
N VAL A 19 -15.32 1.30 -9.35
CA VAL A 19 -14.52 0.13 -8.93
C VAL A 19 -13.31 -0.03 -9.83
N ALA A 20 -13.49 0.07 -11.14
CA ALA A 20 -12.46 -0.17 -12.14
C ALA A 20 -11.30 0.84 -12.08
N VAL A 21 -11.58 2.11 -11.77
CA VAL A 21 -10.56 3.19 -11.75
C VAL A 21 -9.40 2.89 -10.79
N TYR A 22 -9.64 2.13 -9.74
CA TYR A 22 -8.59 1.75 -8.79
C TYR A 22 -7.53 0.81 -9.36
N CYS A 23 -7.82 0.12 -10.47
CA CYS A 23 -6.85 -0.72 -11.17
C CYS A 23 -5.73 0.10 -11.82
N ALA A 24 -5.96 1.39 -12.10
CA ALA A 24 -5.00 2.23 -12.81
C ALA A 24 -3.75 2.54 -11.97
N ASP A 25 -3.88 2.61 -10.63
CA ASP A 25 -2.75 2.91 -9.75
C ASP A 25 -2.86 2.20 -8.39
N MET A 26 -3.78 2.60 -7.50
CA MET A 26 -3.77 2.22 -6.08
C MET A 26 -3.75 0.70 -5.88
N LEU A 27 -4.62 -0.01 -6.59
CA LEU A 27 -4.70 -1.47 -6.51
C LEU A 27 -3.45 -2.11 -7.12
N SER A 28 -3.01 -1.61 -8.29
CA SER A 28 -1.82 -2.15 -8.97
C SER A 28 -0.55 -1.96 -8.15
N THR A 29 -0.33 -0.74 -7.64
CA THR A 29 0.85 -0.40 -6.82
C THR A 29 0.83 -1.12 -5.47
N GLY A 30 -0.32 -1.11 -4.79
CA GLY A 30 -0.45 -1.80 -3.50
C GLY A 30 -0.19 -3.30 -3.61
N PHE A 31 -0.77 -3.94 -4.62
CA PHE A 31 -0.55 -5.38 -4.88
C PHE A 31 0.89 -5.68 -5.31
N MET A 32 1.53 -4.78 -6.09
CA MET A 32 2.95 -4.88 -6.39
C MET A 32 3.78 -4.90 -5.10
N GLY A 33 3.43 -4.08 -4.12
CA GLY A 33 4.11 -4.10 -2.82
C GLY A 33 4.09 -5.46 -2.16
N ALA A 34 2.94 -6.13 -2.18
CA ALA A 34 2.79 -7.48 -1.66
C ALA A 34 3.50 -8.53 -2.54
N GLU A 35 3.54 -8.35 -3.86
CA GLU A 35 4.25 -9.22 -4.81
C GLU A 35 5.76 -9.14 -4.62
N HIS A 36 6.33 -7.93 -4.59
CA HIS A 36 7.75 -7.69 -4.36
C HIS A 36 8.19 -8.08 -2.95
N GLY A 37 7.25 -8.05 -1.99
CA GLY A 37 7.48 -8.50 -0.63
C GLY A 37 7.79 -9.98 -0.49
N ASN A 38 7.57 -10.78 -1.54
CA ASN A 38 7.80 -12.24 -1.54
C ASN A 38 7.24 -12.93 -0.28
N ILE A 39 6.01 -12.57 0.09
CA ILE A 39 5.37 -12.97 1.35
C ILE A 39 5.23 -14.48 1.41
N PRO A 40 5.85 -15.17 2.39
CA PRO A 40 5.62 -16.59 2.58
C PRO A 40 4.22 -16.85 3.15
N ILE A 41 3.61 -17.99 2.82
CA ILE A 41 2.33 -18.37 3.41
C ILE A 41 2.50 -18.49 4.94
N GLY A 42 1.62 -17.81 5.68
CA GLY A 42 1.70 -17.72 7.13
C GLY A 42 2.71 -16.69 7.64
N GLY A 43 3.42 -15.99 6.76
CA GLY A 43 4.44 -14.99 7.13
C GLY A 43 3.86 -13.74 7.78
N THR A 44 4.74 -13.00 8.45
CA THR A 44 4.41 -11.73 9.12
C THR A 44 4.76 -10.56 8.23
N VAL A 45 3.81 -9.63 8.07
CA VAL A 45 3.96 -8.45 7.21
C VAL A 45 3.69 -7.18 8.01
N ALA A 46 4.57 -6.19 7.90
CA ALA A 46 4.30 -4.82 8.34
C ALA A 46 4.08 -3.90 7.14
N VAL A 47 2.99 -3.15 7.12
CA VAL A 47 2.71 -2.14 6.08
C VAL A 47 2.78 -0.76 6.70
N LEU A 48 3.78 0.02 6.30
CA LEU A 48 4.07 1.35 6.84
C LEU A 48 3.34 2.42 6.03
N ALA A 49 2.45 3.13 6.69
CA ALA A 49 1.43 4.03 6.19
C ALA A 49 0.23 3.33 5.54
N GLN A 50 -0.98 3.78 5.92
CA GLN A 50 -2.26 3.26 5.44
C GLN A 50 -3.02 4.33 4.63
N GLY A 51 -2.29 5.00 3.72
CA GLY A 51 -2.91 5.74 2.63
C GLY A 51 -3.53 4.78 1.59
N PRO A 52 -4.14 5.28 0.50
CA PRO A 52 -4.81 4.41 -0.48
C PRO A 52 -3.96 3.26 -1.01
N VAL A 53 -2.69 3.52 -1.30
CA VAL A 53 -1.74 2.48 -1.76
C VAL A 53 -1.40 1.49 -0.65
N GLY A 54 -1.16 1.99 0.57
CA GLY A 54 -0.86 1.14 1.74
C GLY A 54 -2.05 0.25 2.13
N LEU A 55 -3.28 0.75 2.04
CA LEU A 55 -4.50 -0.04 2.26
C LEU A 55 -4.59 -1.18 1.24
N MET A 56 -4.28 -0.92 -0.03
CA MET A 56 -4.24 -1.97 -1.06
C MET A 56 -3.06 -2.91 -0.89
N ALA A 57 -1.92 -2.46 -0.36
CA ALA A 57 -0.81 -3.34 0.02
C ALA A 57 -1.20 -4.27 1.18
N THR A 58 -1.95 -3.76 2.16
CA THR A 58 -2.52 -4.55 3.27
C THR A 58 -3.46 -5.63 2.74
N ALA A 59 -4.40 -5.28 1.85
CA ALA A 59 -5.28 -6.24 1.18
C ALA A 59 -4.48 -7.27 0.35
N GLY A 60 -3.49 -6.82 -0.39
CA GLY A 60 -2.60 -7.66 -1.18
C GLY A 60 -1.82 -8.66 -0.32
N ALA A 61 -1.27 -8.22 0.82
CA ALA A 61 -0.58 -9.08 1.76
C ALA A 61 -1.50 -10.19 2.31
N ARG A 62 -2.73 -9.83 2.69
CA ARG A 62 -3.74 -10.79 3.13
C ARG A 62 -4.07 -11.82 2.06
N LEU A 63 -4.32 -11.37 0.82
CA LEU A 63 -4.64 -12.24 -0.31
C LEU A 63 -3.48 -13.16 -0.69
N ARG A 64 -2.24 -12.78 -0.43
CA ARG A 64 -1.05 -13.60 -0.65
C ARG A 64 -0.76 -14.60 0.47
N GLY A 65 -1.60 -14.65 1.49
CA GLY A 65 -1.52 -15.66 2.54
C GLY A 65 -0.64 -15.25 3.74
N ALA A 66 -0.46 -13.96 3.99
CA ALA A 66 0.15 -13.50 5.25
C ALA A 66 -0.62 -14.05 6.46
N GLY A 67 0.09 -14.56 7.44
CA GLY A 67 -0.48 -15.08 8.70
C GLY A 67 -0.72 -13.98 9.72
N LEU A 68 0.07 -12.91 9.67
CA LEU A 68 -0.08 -11.72 10.50
C LEU A 68 0.20 -10.47 9.67
N VAL A 69 -0.75 -9.56 9.59
CA VAL A 69 -0.60 -8.26 8.92
C VAL A 69 -0.67 -7.14 9.95
N ILE A 70 0.41 -6.39 10.08
CA ILE A 70 0.55 -5.24 11.00
C ILE A 70 0.47 -3.96 10.16
N GLY A 71 -0.58 -3.16 10.38
CA GLY A 71 -0.73 -1.84 9.76
C GLY A 71 -0.19 -0.74 10.66
N VAL A 72 0.67 0.14 10.13
CA VAL A 72 1.20 1.29 10.87
C VAL A 72 0.51 2.57 10.39
N GLU A 73 -0.25 3.21 11.26
CA GLU A 73 -1.03 4.43 10.95
C GLU A 73 -1.52 5.11 12.24
N SER A 74 -1.58 6.45 12.26
CA SER A 74 -2.09 7.21 13.40
C SER A 74 -3.49 7.80 13.17
N VAL A 75 -3.95 7.92 11.91
CA VAL A 75 -5.25 8.50 11.58
C VAL A 75 -6.37 7.48 11.82
N PRO A 76 -7.35 7.74 12.72
CA PRO A 76 -8.34 6.74 13.11
C PRO A 76 -9.21 6.22 11.95
N SER A 77 -9.59 7.09 11.01
CA SER A 77 -10.37 6.68 9.83
C SER A 77 -9.61 5.69 8.94
N ARG A 78 -8.29 5.90 8.76
CA ARG A 78 -7.43 4.99 8.01
C ARG A 78 -7.14 3.70 8.77
N GLN A 79 -6.99 3.76 10.08
CA GLN A 79 -6.88 2.56 10.93
C GLN A 79 -8.11 1.66 10.78
N LYS A 80 -9.32 2.24 10.75
CA LYS A 80 -10.56 1.50 10.52
C LYS A 80 -10.56 0.81 9.15
N LEU A 81 -10.12 1.49 8.12
CA LEU A 81 -10.00 0.92 6.77
C LEU A 81 -8.91 -0.16 6.70
N ALA A 82 -7.77 0.03 7.38
CA ALA A 82 -6.71 -0.98 7.42
C ALA A 82 -7.22 -2.30 8.02
N ARG A 83 -8.01 -2.24 9.09
CA ARG A 83 -8.69 -3.44 9.63
C ARG A 83 -9.64 -4.08 8.63
N PHE A 84 -10.44 -3.27 7.93
CA PHE A 84 -11.35 -3.77 6.89
C PHE A 84 -10.57 -4.50 5.78
N TYR A 85 -9.42 -3.98 5.37
CA TYR A 85 -8.56 -4.57 4.34
C TYR A 85 -7.65 -5.70 4.84
N GLY A 86 -7.73 -6.05 6.13
CA GLY A 86 -7.11 -7.26 6.65
C GLY A 86 -5.88 -7.04 7.53
N ALA A 87 -5.67 -5.84 8.07
CA ALA A 87 -4.71 -5.64 9.15
C ALA A 87 -5.23 -6.31 10.44
N ASP A 88 -4.48 -7.27 10.95
CA ASP A 88 -4.80 -7.97 12.19
C ASP A 88 -4.47 -7.12 13.42
N VAL A 89 -3.37 -6.37 13.35
CA VAL A 89 -2.89 -5.45 14.39
C VAL A 89 -2.64 -4.08 13.79
N LEU A 90 -2.93 -3.04 14.57
CA LEU A 90 -2.58 -1.66 14.22
C LEU A 90 -1.61 -1.11 15.24
N VAL A 91 -0.55 -0.49 14.74
CA VAL A 91 0.45 0.26 15.51
C VAL A 91 0.27 1.73 15.22
N ASP A 92 -0.02 2.51 16.27
CA ASP A 92 -0.25 3.95 16.20
C ASP A 92 1.06 4.69 16.48
N PHE A 93 1.72 5.14 15.44
CA PHE A 93 3.01 5.85 15.55
C PHE A 93 2.92 7.19 16.33
N GLY A 94 1.73 7.68 16.61
CA GLY A 94 1.51 8.83 17.49
C GLY A 94 1.47 8.48 18.98
N LYS A 95 1.41 7.19 19.34
CA LYS A 95 1.24 6.73 20.72
C LYS A 95 2.31 5.76 21.21
N GLU A 96 2.98 5.07 20.30
CA GLU A 96 3.92 4.02 20.63
C GLU A 96 5.14 4.01 19.68
N ASP A 97 6.26 3.46 20.13
CA ASP A 97 7.41 3.23 19.26
C ASP A 97 7.11 2.07 18.31
N VAL A 98 7.11 2.37 17.02
CA VAL A 98 6.75 1.41 15.96
C VAL A 98 7.71 0.22 15.91
N VAL A 99 9.01 0.47 16.08
CA VAL A 99 10.04 -0.58 15.99
C VAL A 99 9.92 -1.51 17.18
N GLU A 100 9.86 -0.95 18.39
CA GLU A 100 9.70 -1.72 19.63
C GLU A 100 8.42 -2.57 19.57
N ARG A 101 7.30 -1.95 19.19
CA ARG A 101 6.01 -2.63 19.13
C ARG A 101 5.98 -3.76 18.12
N ILE A 102 6.56 -3.59 16.95
CA ILE A 102 6.62 -4.67 15.94
C ILE A 102 7.52 -5.80 16.43
N HIS A 103 8.63 -5.50 17.09
CA HIS A 103 9.48 -6.54 17.68
C HIS A 103 8.77 -7.31 18.80
N GLU A 104 7.99 -6.65 19.67
CA GLU A 104 7.16 -7.34 20.66
C GLU A 104 6.16 -8.31 20.00
N LEU A 105 5.44 -7.84 18.96
CA LEU A 105 4.46 -8.64 18.23
C LEU A 105 5.06 -9.86 17.51
N THR A 106 6.37 -9.82 17.24
CA THR A 106 7.11 -10.85 16.51
C THR A 106 8.10 -11.63 17.38
N GLY A 107 7.99 -11.53 18.72
CA GLY A 107 8.88 -12.21 19.65
C GLY A 107 10.36 -11.79 19.50
N GLY A 108 10.62 -10.56 19.12
CA GLY A 108 11.95 -9.98 18.93
C GLY A 108 12.60 -10.28 17.57
N GLN A 109 11.97 -11.08 16.72
CA GLN A 109 12.57 -11.49 15.43
C GLN A 109 12.42 -10.44 14.31
N GLY A 110 11.37 -9.66 14.36
CA GLY A 110 10.95 -8.81 13.25
C GLY A 110 10.06 -9.52 12.22
N VAL A 111 9.65 -8.80 11.18
CA VAL A 111 8.73 -9.31 10.16
C VAL A 111 9.45 -9.99 9.00
N ASP A 112 8.77 -10.93 8.33
CA ASP A 112 9.23 -11.51 7.06
C ASP A 112 9.32 -10.47 5.96
N THR A 113 8.32 -9.59 5.93
CA THR A 113 8.19 -8.55 4.90
C THR A 113 7.77 -7.22 5.53
N ALA A 114 8.50 -6.15 5.22
CA ALA A 114 8.03 -4.78 5.45
C ALA A 114 7.69 -4.12 4.11
N ILE A 115 6.49 -3.53 4.01
CA ILE A 115 6.06 -2.76 2.84
C ILE A 115 6.07 -1.28 3.20
N GLU A 116 6.95 -0.52 2.58
CA GLU A 116 7.06 0.93 2.74
C GLU A 116 6.15 1.61 1.69
N ALA A 117 5.10 2.32 2.14
CA ALA A 117 4.04 2.87 1.29
C ALA A 117 3.85 4.39 1.45
N LEU A 118 4.85 5.10 1.97
CA LEU A 118 4.83 6.56 2.14
C LEU A 118 5.82 7.28 1.23
N GLY A 119 7.05 6.79 1.15
CA GLY A 119 8.16 7.44 0.45
C GLY A 119 8.90 8.45 1.31
N ALA A 120 9.15 8.12 2.58
CA ALA A 120 9.90 8.96 3.50
C ALA A 120 11.07 8.19 4.13
N ASP A 121 12.15 8.90 4.42
CA ASP A 121 13.36 8.32 5.01
C ASP A 121 13.06 7.61 6.35
N VAL A 122 12.20 8.22 7.17
CA VAL A 122 11.80 7.65 8.47
C VAL A 122 11.05 6.32 8.33
N THR A 123 10.15 6.19 7.38
CA THR A 123 9.41 4.93 7.14
C THR A 123 10.30 3.88 6.51
N PHE A 124 11.20 4.27 5.62
CA PHE A 124 12.20 3.35 5.06
C PHE A 124 13.15 2.80 6.13
N GLN A 125 13.70 3.68 6.99
CA GLN A 125 14.54 3.25 8.11
C GLN A 125 13.77 2.33 9.06
N THR A 126 12.51 2.63 9.35
CA THR A 126 11.64 1.77 10.15
C THR A 126 11.48 0.40 9.49
N ALA A 127 11.21 0.37 8.16
CA ALA A 127 11.13 -0.89 7.42
C ALA A 127 12.40 -1.74 7.54
N VAL A 128 13.58 -1.11 7.43
CA VAL A 128 14.87 -1.81 7.63
C VAL A 128 14.99 -2.37 9.05
N LYS A 129 14.61 -1.58 10.06
CA LYS A 129 14.73 -1.97 11.48
C LYS A 129 13.83 -3.14 11.86
N VAL A 130 12.59 -3.14 11.35
CA VAL A 130 11.59 -4.16 11.72
C VAL A 130 11.68 -5.45 10.91
N THR A 131 12.40 -5.44 9.78
CA THR A 131 12.56 -6.64 8.94
C THR A 131 13.63 -7.57 9.51
N LYS A 132 13.31 -8.85 9.68
CA LYS A 132 14.24 -9.86 10.17
C LYS A 132 15.38 -10.13 9.17
N PRO A 133 16.50 -10.75 9.59
CA PRO A 133 17.49 -11.28 8.65
C PRO A 133 16.84 -12.22 7.62
N GLY A 134 17.27 -12.15 6.36
CA GLY A 134 16.68 -12.89 5.24
C GLY A 134 15.32 -12.36 4.77
N GLY A 135 14.77 -11.34 5.43
CA GLY A 135 13.47 -10.78 5.08
C GLY A 135 13.53 -9.78 3.91
N THR A 136 12.37 -9.36 3.45
CA THR A 136 12.22 -8.47 2.29
C THR A 136 11.62 -7.13 2.68
N ILE A 137 12.21 -6.06 2.18
CA ILE A 137 11.70 -4.68 2.27
C ILE A 137 11.17 -4.32 0.89
N SER A 138 9.86 -4.20 0.75
CA SER A 138 9.19 -3.80 -0.48
C SER A 138 8.88 -2.31 -0.44
N VAL A 139 9.47 -1.52 -1.32
CA VAL A 139 9.32 -0.07 -1.35
C VAL A 139 8.44 0.33 -2.51
N ILE A 140 7.28 0.89 -2.19
CA ILE A 140 6.28 1.37 -3.16
C ILE A 140 5.94 2.85 -2.94
N GLY A 141 6.51 3.48 -1.91
CA GLY A 141 6.40 4.89 -1.66
C GLY A 141 7.22 5.72 -2.65
N TYR A 142 6.80 6.96 -2.90
CA TYR A 142 7.50 7.90 -3.79
C TYR A 142 8.40 8.85 -3.00
N PHE A 143 9.70 8.70 -3.15
CA PHE A 143 10.72 9.55 -2.52
C PHE A 143 10.96 10.80 -3.38
N GLY A 144 10.14 11.81 -3.20
CA GLY A 144 10.19 13.06 -3.99
C GLY A 144 11.18 14.10 -3.49
N GLN A 145 11.92 13.84 -2.40
CA GLN A 145 12.82 14.79 -1.77
C GLN A 145 14.10 14.11 -1.26
N GLY A 146 15.17 14.91 -1.13
CA GLY A 146 16.46 14.44 -0.66
C GLY A 146 17.34 13.88 -1.76
N GLU A 147 18.64 13.82 -1.50
CA GLU A 147 19.66 13.26 -2.41
C GLU A 147 19.93 11.78 -2.09
N PHE A 148 19.71 11.38 -0.85
CA PHE A 148 20.01 10.04 -0.34
C PHE A 148 18.80 9.44 0.38
N VAL A 149 18.72 8.11 0.38
CA VAL A 149 17.90 7.32 1.29
C VAL A 149 18.85 6.62 2.25
N HIS A 150 18.66 6.85 3.55
CA HIS A 150 19.61 6.38 4.58
C HIS A 150 19.25 4.98 5.06
N ILE A 151 20.22 4.08 5.03
CA ILE A 151 20.06 2.71 5.54
C ILE A 151 20.70 2.63 6.93
N PRO A 152 19.95 2.28 8.00
CA PRO A 152 20.50 2.02 9.32
C PRO A 152 21.49 0.86 9.26
N ARG A 153 22.78 1.14 9.38
CA ARG A 153 23.87 0.17 9.13
C ARG A 153 23.81 -1.06 10.01
N VAL A 154 23.50 -0.88 11.30
CA VAL A 154 23.50 -1.98 12.28
C VAL A 154 22.30 -2.91 12.01
N GLU A 155 21.10 -2.33 11.89
CA GLU A 155 19.86 -3.07 11.69
C GLU A 155 19.78 -3.70 10.28
N TRP A 156 20.53 -3.14 9.32
CA TRP A 156 20.77 -3.80 8.02
C TRP A 156 21.74 -4.96 8.12
N GLY A 157 22.24 -5.26 9.35
CA GLY A 157 23.20 -6.35 9.61
C GLY A 157 24.58 -6.09 9.02
N VAL A 158 25.00 -4.81 8.94
CA VAL A 158 26.26 -4.37 8.33
C VAL A 158 26.53 -4.93 6.93
N GLY A 159 25.44 -5.21 6.18
CA GLY A 159 25.52 -5.81 4.85
C GLY A 159 25.57 -7.35 4.82
N MET A 160 25.37 -8.02 5.94
CA MET A 160 25.50 -9.49 6.06
C MET A 160 24.21 -10.19 6.53
N ALA A 161 23.07 -9.47 6.57
CA ALA A 161 21.82 -10.04 7.07
C ALA A 161 20.89 -10.59 5.96
N ASP A 162 21.38 -10.73 4.73
CA ASP A 162 20.65 -11.25 3.57
C ASP A 162 19.29 -10.56 3.33
N LYS A 163 19.12 -9.31 3.78
CA LYS A 163 17.90 -8.54 3.56
C LYS A 163 17.79 -8.10 2.09
N THR A 164 16.64 -8.32 1.48
CA THR A 164 16.32 -7.88 0.13
C THR A 164 15.58 -6.55 0.17
N ILE A 165 15.98 -5.58 -0.65
CA ILE A 165 15.25 -4.34 -0.89
C ILE A 165 14.73 -4.39 -2.33
N ALA A 166 13.42 -4.45 -2.49
CA ALA A 166 12.74 -4.47 -3.79
C ALA A 166 12.00 -3.16 -4.00
N THR A 167 12.22 -2.52 -5.12
CA THR A 167 11.57 -1.26 -5.51
C THR A 167 10.88 -1.41 -6.85
N GLY A 168 9.93 -0.54 -7.15
CA GLY A 168 9.29 -0.53 -8.46
C GLY A 168 8.31 0.61 -8.63
N LEU A 169 8.02 0.92 -9.88
CA LEU A 169 6.96 1.81 -10.28
C LEU A 169 5.69 0.98 -10.55
N CYS A 170 4.53 1.59 -10.38
CA CYS A 170 3.22 1.00 -10.65
C CYS A 170 3.24 0.14 -11.93
N PRO A 171 3.10 -1.19 -11.84
CA PRO A 171 3.07 -2.02 -13.03
C PRO A 171 1.79 -1.76 -13.80
N GLY A 172 1.94 -1.39 -15.07
CA GLY A 172 0.86 -1.15 -16.00
C GLY A 172 0.65 -2.30 -16.97
N GLY A 173 -0.06 -1.97 -18.03
CA GLY A 173 -0.33 -2.86 -19.14
C GLY A 173 -1.64 -3.62 -19.03
N ARG A 174 -2.15 -4.00 -20.20
CA ARG A 174 -3.44 -4.67 -20.36
C ARG A 174 -3.55 -5.93 -19.49
N LEU A 175 -2.55 -6.79 -19.54
CA LEU A 175 -2.57 -8.04 -18.78
C LEU A 175 -2.65 -7.81 -17.27
N ARG A 176 -1.95 -6.79 -16.77
CA ARG A 176 -2.01 -6.41 -15.35
C ARG A 176 -3.41 -5.96 -14.98
N MET A 177 -4.01 -5.05 -15.73
CA MET A 177 -5.36 -4.55 -15.48
C MET A 177 -6.40 -5.65 -15.55
N GLU A 178 -6.35 -6.55 -16.54
CA GLU A 178 -7.26 -7.69 -16.66
C GLU A 178 -7.18 -8.64 -15.46
N ARG A 179 -5.99 -8.83 -14.89
CA ARG A 179 -5.81 -9.63 -13.66
C ARG A 179 -6.42 -8.95 -12.43
N LEU A 180 -6.23 -7.64 -12.31
CA LEU A 180 -6.82 -6.86 -11.22
C LEU A 180 -8.34 -6.77 -11.32
N LEU A 181 -8.88 -6.54 -12.52
CA LEU A 181 -10.32 -6.56 -12.77
C LEU A 181 -10.92 -7.91 -12.37
N ARG A 182 -10.23 -9.03 -12.64
CA ARG A 182 -10.68 -10.35 -12.21
C ARG A 182 -10.71 -10.53 -10.69
N VAL A 183 -9.80 -9.88 -9.96
CA VAL A 183 -9.81 -9.85 -8.48
C VAL A 183 -11.05 -9.10 -7.98
N LEU A 184 -11.40 -7.98 -8.64
CA LEU A 184 -12.58 -7.17 -8.32
C LEU A 184 -13.89 -7.88 -8.71
N GLU A 185 -13.94 -8.49 -9.88
CA GLU A 185 -15.10 -9.26 -10.38
C GLU A 185 -15.47 -10.42 -9.44
N ASN A 186 -14.47 -11.04 -8.82
CA ASN A 186 -14.66 -12.10 -7.83
C ASN A 186 -14.75 -11.57 -6.37
N GLU A 187 -14.97 -10.29 -6.20
CA GLU A 187 -15.20 -9.63 -4.89
C GLU A 187 -14.11 -9.93 -3.85
N ARG A 188 -12.85 -10.14 -4.30
CA ARG A 188 -11.74 -10.43 -3.39
C ARG A 188 -11.28 -9.21 -2.61
N VAL A 189 -11.56 -8.01 -3.12
CA VAL A 189 -11.33 -6.72 -2.46
C VAL A 189 -12.37 -5.72 -2.95
N ASP A 190 -12.87 -4.89 -2.07
CA ASP A 190 -13.74 -3.76 -2.39
C ASP A 190 -12.97 -2.44 -2.21
N PRO A 191 -12.43 -1.83 -3.28
CA PRO A 191 -11.65 -0.61 -3.18
C PRO A 191 -12.52 0.63 -2.93
N THR A 192 -13.83 0.56 -3.14
CA THR A 192 -14.74 1.72 -3.03
C THR A 192 -14.85 2.26 -1.61
N ARG A 193 -14.52 1.44 -0.60
CA ARG A 193 -14.44 1.87 0.81
C ARG A 193 -13.44 2.99 1.05
N MET A 194 -12.47 3.16 0.13
CA MET A 194 -11.52 4.27 0.18
C MET A 194 -12.09 5.56 -0.40
N THR A 195 -13.14 5.51 -1.23
CA THR A 195 -13.78 6.71 -1.81
C THR A 195 -14.53 7.46 -0.72
N THR A 196 -13.89 8.46 -0.14
CA THR A 196 -14.49 9.30 0.90
C THR A 196 -15.28 10.47 0.33
N HIS A 197 -14.88 10.96 -0.84
CA HIS A 197 -15.47 12.14 -1.46
C HIS A 197 -15.71 11.91 -2.95
N ARG A 198 -16.84 12.40 -3.44
CA ARG A 198 -17.21 12.38 -4.86
C ARG A 198 -17.56 13.78 -5.31
N PHE A 199 -16.97 14.20 -6.41
CA PHE A 199 -17.21 15.51 -7.01
C PHE A 199 -17.51 15.37 -8.50
N PRO A 200 -18.44 16.17 -9.05
CA PRO A 200 -18.54 16.31 -10.50
C PRO A 200 -17.31 17.06 -11.03
N PHE A 201 -17.00 16.90 -12.30
CA PHE A 201 -15.86 17.58 -12.94
C PHE A 201 -15.91 19.10 -12.79
N SER A 202 -17.12 19.69 -12.81
CA SER A 202 -17.35 21.13 -12.59
C SER A 202 -16.84 21.64 -11.22
N ARG A 203 -16.55 20.74 -10.27
CA ARG A 203 -15.98 21.06 -8.96
C ARG A 203 -14.57 20.50 -8.75
N MET A 204 -13.82 20.30 -9.82
CA MET A 204 -12.47 19.74 -9.82
C MET A 204 -11.51 20.49 -8.87
N GLU A 205 -11.58 21.84 -8.85
CA GLU A 205 -10.73 22.66 -7.95
C GLU A 205 -10.96 22.30 -6.49
N ARG A 206 -12.22 22.12 -6.08
CA ARG A 206 -12.55 21.70 -4.71
C ARG A 206 -12.09 20.28 -4.43
N ALA A 207 -12.20 19.39 -5.40
CA ALA A 207 -11.71 18.02 -5.31
C ALA A 207 -10.20 17.98 -5.04
N PHE A 208 -9.42 18.80 -5.77
CA PHE A 208 -7.99 18.95 -5.55
C PHE A 208 -7.68 19.54 -4.17
N GLU A 209 -8.37 20.60 -3.76
CA GLU A 209 -8.18 21.21 -2.45
C GLU A 209 -8.39 20.22 -1.29
N VAL A 210 -9.50 19.46 -1.35
CA VAL A 210 -9.84 18.44 -0.35
C VAL A 210 -8.76 17.35 -0.32
N SER A 211 -8.31 16.91 -1.48
CA SER A 211 -7.28 15.87 -1.58
C SER A 211 -5.90 16.33 -1.09
N ASP A 212 -5.47 17.52 -1.51
CA ASP A 212 -4.14 18.08 -1.20
C ASP A 212 -4.01 18.42 0.29
N LYS A 213 -4.99 19.16 0.81
CA LYS A 213 -5.01 19.58 2.22
C LYS A 213 -5.51 18.51 3.17
N LYS A 214 -5.90 17.32 2.66
CA LYS A 214 -6.43 16.18 3.43
C LYS A 214 -7.59 16.60 4.35
N LEU A 215 -8.51 17.42 3.83
CA LEU A 215 -9.65 17.90 4.57
C LEU A 215 -10.69 16.79 4.77
N GLU A 216 -11.51 16.93 5.82
CA GLU A 216 -12.72 16.12 6.03
C GLU A 216 -12.41 14.59 6.07
N ASP A 217 -11.32 14.20 6.73
CA ASP A 217 -10.86 12.79 6.80
C ASP A 217 -10.66 12.12 5.43
N THR A 218 -10.25 12.88 4.44
CA THR A 218 -10.07 12.39 3.07
C THR A 218 -9.07 11.23 2.99
N VAL A 219 -9.53 10.13 2.40
CA VAL A 219 -8.68 9.00 1.99
C VAL A 219 -8.49 9.03 0.48
N LYS A 220 -9.58 9.00 -0.29
CA LYS A 220 -9.55 9.13 -1.75
C LYS A 220 -10.73 9.94 -2.26
N VAL A 221 -10.42 10.87 -3.17
CA VAL A 221 -11.40 11.65 -3.92
C VAL A 221 -11.63 10.99 -5.27
N LEU A 222 -12.88 10.87 -5.67
CA LEU A 222 -13.31 10.49 -7.01
C LEU A 222 -13.93 11.70 -7.70
N VAL A 223 -13.62 11.87 -8.99
CA VAL A 223 -14.25 12.88 -9.84
C VAL A 223 -14.95 12.17 -10.98
N SER A 224 -16.25 12.46 -11.15
CA SER A 224 -17.05 11.96 -12.28
C SER A 224 -17.17 13.01 -13.38
N PHE A 225 -17.27 12.54 -14.62
CA PHE A 225 -17.50 13.39 -15.80
C PHE A 225 -18.97 13.40 -16.22
N ASP A 226 -19.80 12.65 -15.51
CA ASP A 226 -21.25 12.68 -15.68
C ASP A 226 -21.80 13.90 -14.93
N GLU A 227 -22.67 14.66 -15.59
CA GLU A 227 -23.36 15.84 -15.03
C GLU A 227 -24.48 15.44 -14.07
#